data_cbd8367f76ee1cc82d2bc8c4d2e784a0
#
_entry.id   cbd8367f76ee1cc82d2bc8c4d2e784a0
#
_cell.length_a   1.000
_cell.length_b   1.000
_cell.length_c   1.000
_cell.angle_alpha   90.00
_cell.angle_beta   90.00
_cell.angle_gamma   90.00
#
_symmetry.space_group_name_H-M   'P 1'
#
loop_
_entity.id
_entity.type
_entity.pdbx_description
1 polymer ?
#
loop_
_entity_poly.entity_id
_entity_poly.type
_entity_poly.pdbx_seq_one_letter_code
_entity_poly.pdbx_strand_id
1 'polypeptide(L)'
;MKDFELKYGCNPNQKPARIYMADGSDLPLEILNGRPGYINFLDALNSWQLVKELKEVLGMPAAASFKHVSPTSAAVGTVLPDKLKKACFVDDIEGLDESPLACAYARARGTDRMCSFGDWVALSDVCDETTARLIKREVSDGVIAPGYTEKALELLRAKRKGGYNIVKIDPDFVPEEKETKQVFGITFEQGHNFFRIDRELLSNVVTEKKDLPEEAVRDLIVSLITLKYTQSNSVCFAYDGQAIGVGAGQQSRVHCTRLAGGKADTWFLRQHEKVLNLPFRDDLGRPDRDNVIDAYINKNEEDCCAEGVWQKYFTRQPERFTDEEQRAYLDTLTGVSCGSDAFFPFYDNVQRAAASGVSYIAEPGGSIRDDLVIDCCNKLGITMAFTGMRLFHH
;
A
#
# COMPACT_ATOMS: atom_id res chain seq x y z
N MET A 1 -11.94 13.01 -24.74
CA MET A 1 -10.57 13.39 -25.21
C MET A 1 -9.93 12.16 -25.83
N LYS A 2 -9.55 12.20 -27.12
CA LYS A 2 -9.06 11.02 -27.86
C LYS A 2 -7.61 10.65 -27.59
N ASP A 3 -6.78 11.63 -27.29
CA ASP A 3 -5.39 11.45 -26.90
C ASP A 3 -4.92 12.58 -25.98
N PHE A 4 -3.80 12.37 -25.30
CA PHE A 4 -3.16 13.36 -24.47
C PHE A 4 -1.65 13.29 -24.67
N GLU A 5 -1.07 14.39 -25.18
CA GLU A 5 0.38 14.51 -25.36
C GLU A 5 1.09 14.67 -24.02
N LEU A 6 2.15 13.92 -23.84
CA LEU A 6 3.00 13.93 -22.66
C LEU A 6 4.31 14.68 -22.97
N LYS A 7 4.89 15.27 -21.92
CA LYS A 7 6.17 15.97 -22.06
C LYS A 7 7.30 15.03 -22.53
N TYR A 8 7.27 13.79 -22.06
CA TYR A 8 8.17 12.67 -22.41
C TYR A 8 7.58 11.36 -21.85
N GLY A 9 8.13 10.22 -22.22
CA GLY A 9 7.77 8.90 -21.67
C GLY A 9 8.31 8.68 -20.26
N CYS A 10 8.86 7.47 -19.97
CA CYS A 10 9.48 7.22 -18.68
C CYS A 10 10.68 8.14 -18.38
N ASN A 11 11.43 8.51 -19.42
CA ASN A 11 12.62 9.34 -19.31
C ASN A 11 12.57 10.54 -20.28
N PRO A 12 13.28 11.66 -19.98
CA PRO A 12 13.24 12.88 -20.77
C PRO A 12 13.64 12.73 -22.25
N ASN A 13 14.45 11.72 -22.59
CA ASN A 13 14.88 11.40 -23.95
C ASN A 13 13.85 10.58 -24.74
N GLN A 14 12.83 10.02 -24.09
CA GLN A 14 11.79 9.20 -24.71
C GLN A 14 10.66 10.08 -25.25
N LYS A 15 10.88 10.65 -26.44
CA LYS A 15 9.96 11.52 -27.17
C LYS A 15 9.78 11.04 -28.61
N PRO A 16 8.59 11.24 -29.22
CA PRO A 16 7.35 11.77 -28.63
C PRO A 16 6.72 10.80 -27.62
N ALA A 17 5.79 11.28 -26.78
CA ALA A 17 5.05 10.47 -25.84
C ALA A 17 3.58 10.94 -25.74
N ARG A 18 2.65 10.01 -25.66
CA ARG A 18 1.21 10.25 -25.49
C ARG A 18 0.49 9.07 -24.87
N ILE A 19 -0.72 9.30 -24.38
CA ILE A 19 -1.69 8.25 -24.03
C ILE A 19 -2.89 8.37 -24.96
N TYR A 20 -3.47 7.23 -25.35
CA TYR A 20 -4.65 7.15 -26.23
C TYR A 20 -5.27 5.75 -26.13
N MET A 21 -6.52 5.61 -26.54
CA MET A 21 -7.17 4.31 -26.67
C MET A 21 -6.82 3.69 -28.03
N ALA A 22 -6.43 2.40 -28.04
CA ALA A 22 -5.99 1.71 -29.26
C ALA A 22 -7.10 1.61 -30.31
N ASP A 23 -8.36 1.53 -29.89
CA ASP A 23 -9.55 1.51 -30.76
C ASP A 23 -9.97 2.89 -31.28
N GLY A 24 -9.28 3.96 -30.86
CA GLY A 24 -9.57 5.35 -31.22
C GLY A 24 -10.77 5.96 -30.49
N SER A 25 -11.31 5.30 -29.46
CA SER A 25 -12.32 5.86 -28.57
C SER A 25 -11.76 7.00 -27.71
N ASP A 26 -12.62 7.67 -26.96
CA ASP A 26 -12.18 8.65 -25.96
C ASP A 26 -11.55 7.97 -24.76
N LEU A 27 -10.55 8.62 -24.15
CA LEU A 27 -9.97 8.18 -22.89
C LEU A 27 -11.04 8.11 -21.78
N PRO A 28 -11.08 7.06 -20.96
CA PRO A 28 -12.05 6.92 -19.88
C PRO A 28 -11.72 7.78 -18.66
N LEU A 29 -11.06 8.92 -18.89
CA LEU A 29 -10.63 9.82 -17.82
C LEU A 29 -10.68 11.29 -18.27
N GLU A 30 -10.76 12.18 -17.29
CA GLU A 30 -10.71 13.63 -17.45
C GLU A 30 -9.65 14.22 -16.53
N ILE A 31 -8.79 15.10 -17.07
CA ILE A 31 -7.79 15.82 -16.27
C ILE A 31 -8.44 17.13 -15.80
N LEU A 32 -8.79 17.18 -14.53
CA LEU A 32 -9.46 18.34 -13.92
C LEU A 32 -8.50 19.45 -13.51
N ASN A 33 -7.22 19.11 -13.30
CA ASN A 33 -6.15 20.05 -12.97
C ASN A 33 -4.78 19.42 -13.18
N GLY A 34 -3.76 20.25 -13.39
CA GLY A 34 -2.37 19.84 -13.57
C GLY A 34 -2.06 19.29 -14.97
N ARG A 35 -0.91 18.63 -15.07
CA ARG A 35 -0.46 17.97 -16.30
C ARG A 35 0.31 16.68 -15.91
N PRO A 36 -0.38 15.57 -15.66
CA PRO A 36 0.26 14.31 -15.29
C PRO A 36 1.24 13.83 -16.36
N GLY A 37 2.36 13.26 -15.92
CA GLY A 37 3.34 12.64 -16.80
C GLY A 37 3.06 11.14 -17.02
N TYR A 38 3.92 10.51 -17.81
CA TYR A 38 3.81 9.10 -18.20
C TYR A 38 3.72 8.17 -16.96
N ILE A 39 4.66 8.31 -16.01
CA ILE A 39 4.67 7.51 -14.79
C ILE A 39 3.44 7.79 -13.92
N ASN A 40 2.99 9.06 -13.85
CA ASN A 40 1.79 9.40 -13.10
C ASN A 40 0.54 8.67 -13.61
N PHE A 41 0.39 8.51 -14.93
CA PHE A 41 -0.72 7.74 -15.49
C PHE A 41 -0.61 6.25 -15.24
N LEU A 42 0.61 5.69 -15.25
CA LEU A 42 0.81 4.28 -14.86
C LEU A 42 0.41 4.07 -13.40
N ASP A 43 0.84 4.95 -12.48
CA ASP A 43 0.45 4.88 -11.07
C ASP A 43 -1.06 5.08 -10.91
N ALA A 44 -1.65 6.07 -11.58
CA ALA A 44 -3.07 6.38 -11.52
C ALA A 44 -3.96 5.20 -11.94
N LEU A 45 -3.67 4.59 -13.10
CA LEU A 45 -4.52 3.55 -13.67
C LEU A 45 -4.35 2.20 -12.96
N ASN A 46 -3.14 1.86 -12.51
CA ASN A 46 -2.95 0.65 -11.69
C ASN A 46 -3.57 0.79 -10.31
N SER A 47 -3.38 1.93 -9.65
CA SER A 47 -3.96 2.18 -8.32
C SER A 47 -5.50 2.28 -8.35
N TRP A 48 -6.07 2.82 -9.44
CA TRP A 48 -7.51 2.85 -9.63
C TRP A 48 -8.12 1.44 -9.68
N GLN A 49 -7.54 0.55 -10.47
CA GLN A 49 -8.01 -0.84 -10.54
C GLN A 49 -7.98 -1.51 -9.16
N LEU A 50 -6.91 -1.31 -8.40
CA LEU A 50 -6.76 -1.86 -7.05
C LEU A 50 -7.88 -1.39 -6.12
N VAL A 51 -8.14 -0.09 -6.02
CA VAL A 51 -9.15 0.44 -5.08
C VAL A 51 -10.58 0.12 -5.54
N LYS A 52 -10.82 0.06 -6.84
CA LYS A 52 -12.10 -0.39 -7.43
C LYS A 52 -12.39 -1.83 -7.02
N GLU A 53 -11.43 -2.75 -7.19
CA GLU A 53 -11.58 -4.16 -6.84
C GLU A 53 -11.77 -4.36 -5.32
N LEU A 54 -11.01 -3.66 -4.48
CA LEU A 54 -11.20 -3.68 -3.03
C LEU A 54 -12.62 -3.29 -2.63
N LYS A 55 -13.14 -2.20 -3.20
CA LYS A 55 -14.50 -1.74 -2.93
C LYS A 55 -15.55 -2.75 -3.41
N GLU A 56 -15.40 -3.29 -4.61
CA GLU A 56 -16.34 -4.26 -5.18
C GLU A 56 -16.42 -5.56 -4.38
N VAL A 57 -15.28 -6.02 -3.83
CA VAL A 57 -15.23 -7.28 -3.09
C VAL A 57 -15.62 -7.12 -1.62
N LEU A 58 -15.14 -6.05 -0.97
CA LEU A 58 -15.34 -5.85 0.47
C LEU A 58 -16.54 -4.94 0.81
N GLY A 59 -17.11 -4.26 -0.17
CA GLY A 59 -18.25 -3.34 0.04
C GLY A 59 -17.90 -2.09 0.84
N MET A 60 -16.63 -1.75 0.98
CA MET A 60 -16.14 -0.63 1.78
C MET A 60 -15.39 0.38 0.90
N PRO A 61 -15.47 1.70 1.17
CA PRO A 61 -14.58 2.65 0.54
C PRO A 61 -13.12 2.25 0.71
N ALA A 62 -12.33 2.42 -0.34
CA ALA A 62 -10.93 2.03 -0.36
C ALA A 62 -10.04 3.15 -0.90
N ALA A 63 -8.79 3.17 -0.45
CA ALA A 63 -7.76 4.07 -0.94
C ALA A 63 -6.41 3.34 -1.08
N ALA A 64 -5.57 3.84 -1.98
CA ALA A 64 -4.21 3.36 -2.15
C ALA A 64 -3.22 4.52 -2.29
N SER A 65 -2.00 4.29 -1.85
CA SER A 65 -0.82 5.10 -2.10
C SER A 65 0.09 4.33 -3.04
N PHE A 66 0.42 4.91 -4.19
CA PHE A 66 1.17 4.25 -5.26
C PHE A 66 2.43 5.02 -5.61
N LYS A 67 3.50 4.29 -5.91
CA LYS A 67 4.74 4.89 -6.37
C LYS A 67 5.56 3.88 -7.18
N HIS A 68 6.08 4.32 -8.34
CA HIS A 68 6.84 3.45 -9.23
C HIS A 68 6.08 2.18 -9.65
N VAL A 69 4.80 2.36 -10.01
CA VAL A 69 3.90 1.30 -10.49
C VAL A 69 3.71 0.15 -9.49
N SER A 70 3.78 0.47 -8.21
CA SER A 70 3.48 -0.48 -7.13
C SER A 70 2.85 0.22 -5.93
N PRO A 71 1.94 -0.43 -5.19
CA PRO A 71 1.39 0.13 -3.98
C PRO A 71 2.46 0.22 -2.88
N THR A 72 2.55 1.38 -2.23
CA THR A 72 3.21 1.47 -0.93
C THR A 72 2.29 0.89 0.13
N SER A 73 0.98 1.06 -0.06
CA SER A 73 -0.09 0.46 0.73
C SER A 73 -1.44 0.62 0.04
N ALA A 74 -2.43 -0.17 0.50
CA ALA A 74 -3.84 -0.01 0.22
C ALA A 74 -4.64 -0.32 1.50
N ALA A 75 -5.81 0.30 1.66
CA ALA A 75 -6.64 0.10 2.83
C ALA A 75 -8.12 0.32 2.52
N VAL A 76 -8.98 -0.28 3.35
CA VAL A 76 -10.43 -0.02 3.37
C VAL A 76 -10.79 0.87 4.56
N GLY A 77 -11.99 1.46 4.51
CA GLY A 77 -12.45 2.52 5.41
C GLY A 77 -12.84 2.06 6.81
N THR A 78 -11.96 1.37 7.52
CA THR A 78 -12.11 1.10 8.95
C THR A 78 -11.64 2.28 9.80
N VAL A 79 -12.34 2.59 10.89
CA VAL A 79 -11.96 3.69 11.82
C VAL A 79 -10.58 3.41 12.41
N LEU A 80 -9.75 4.44 12.52
CA LEU A 80 -8.40 4.32 13.07
C LEU A 80 -8.45 4.36 14.61
N PRO A 81 -7.78 3.42 15.30
CA PRO A 81 -7.50 3.58 16.73
C PRO A 81 -6.67 4.83 17.03
N ASP A 82 -6.79 5.41 18.22
CA ASP A 82 -6.11 6.65 18.59
C ASP A 82 -4.58 6.60 18.41
N LYS A 83 -3.95 5.46 18.73
CA LYS A 83 -2.51 5.27 18.50
C LYS A 83 -2.15 5.37 17.03
N LEU A 84 -2.97 4.77 16.16
CA LEU A 84 -2.75 4.82 14.72
C LEU A 84 -3.02 6.23 14.15
N LYS A 85 -4.04 6.94 14.64
CA LYS A 85 -4.26 8.36 14.27
C LYS A 85 -3.02 9.20 14.54
N LYS A 86 -2.41 9.06 15.71
CA LYS A 86 -1.15 9.75 16.07
C LYS A 86 0.02 9.33 15.20
N ALA A 87 0.21 8.03 14.98
CA ALA A 87 1.28 7.51 14.13
C ALA A 87 1.18 7.98 12.67
N CYS A 88 -0.06 8.19 12.17
CA CYS A 88 -0.35 8.72 10.85
C CYS A 88 -0.38 10.26 10.80
N PHE A 89 -0.22 10.96 11.92
CA PHE A 89 -0.37 12.42 12.06
C PHE A 89 -1.74 12.94 11.59
N VAL A 90 -2.81 12.26 11.97
CA VAL A 90 -4.19 12.59 11.57
C VAL A 90 -5.15 12.75 12.76
N ASP A 91 -4.63 12.74 13.99
CA ASP A 91 -5.39 12.89 15.23
C ASP A 91 -6.02 14.30 15.41
N ASP A 92 -5.58 15.26 14.61
CA ASP A 92 -6.10 16.63 14.56
C ASP A 92 -7.14 16.86 13.44
N ILE A 93 -7.52 15.81 12.69
CA ILE A 93 -8.47 15.95 11.57
C ILE A 93 -9.91 15.79 12.06
N GLU A 94 -10.62 16.91 12.03
CA GLU A 94 -12.05 16.94 12.31
C GLU A 94 -12.85 16.16 11.25
N GLY A 95 -13.80 15.32 11.69
CA GLY A 95 -14.65 14.52 10.81
C GLY A 95 -13.96 13.31 10.18
N LEU A 96 -12.78 12.89 10.69
CA LEU A 96 -12.08 11.72 10.16
C LEU A 96 -12.90 10.44 10.31
N ASP A 97 -13.47 10.19 11.49
CA ASP A 97 -14.19 8.96 11.80
C ASP A 97 -15.55 8.87 11.08
N GLU A 98 -16.10 10.00 10.64
CA GLU A 98 -17.34 10.11 9.89
C GLU A 98 -17.15 9.91 8.37
N SER A 99 -15.89 9.93 7.88
CA SER A 99 -15.57 9.68 6.47
C SER A 99 -14.79 8.37 6.31
N PRO A 100 -15.44 7.26 5.95
CA PRO A 100 -14.75 6.01 5.69
C PRO A 100 -13.67 6.13 4.59
N LEU A 101 -13.87 6.98 3.58
CA LEU A 101 -12.89 7.23 2.55
C LEU A 101 -11.63 7.93 3.09
N ALA A 102 -11.82 8.93 3.99
CA ALA A 102 -10.72 9.59 4.67
C ALA A 102 -9.95 8.61 5.59
N CYS A 103 -10.67 7.72 6.29
CA CYS A 103 -10.05 6.64 7.07
C CYS A 103 -9.21 5.71 6.19
N ALA A 104 -9.73 5.27 5.04
CA ALA A 104 -8.99 4.43 4.09
C ALA A 104 -7.71 5.14 3.60
N TYR A 105 -7.81 6.41 3.23
CA TYR A 105 -6.65 7.17 2.79
C TYR A 105 -5.63 7.41 3.90
N ALA A 106 -6.07 7.77 5.11
CA ALA A 106 -5.20 7.96 6.26
C ALA A 106 -4.39 6.68 6.56
N ARG A 107 -5.04 5.52 6.49
CA ARG A 107 -4.40 4.21 6.65
C ARG A 107 -3.41 3.92 5.53
N ALA A 108 -3.82 4.00 4.27
CA ALA A 108 -2.97 3.71 3.12
C ALA A 108 -1.73 4.62 3.09
N ARG A 109 -1.92 5.95 3.24
CA ARG A 109 -0.82 6.94 3.25
C ARG A 109 0.07 6.80 4.49
N GLY A 110 -0.52 6.39 5.61
CA GLY A 110 0.15 6.27 6.91
C GLY A 110 0.98 5.00 7.09
N THR A 111 0.82 3.99 6.24
CA THR A 111 1.51 2.69 6.38
C THR A 111 3.02 2.83 6.24
N ASP A 112 3.47 3.27 5.10
CA ASP A 112 4.89 3.47 4.78
C ASP A 112 5.09 4.92 4.37
N ARG A 113 5.23 5.78 5.36
CA ARG A 113 5.30 7.22 5.15
C ARG A 113 6.54 7.68 4.40
N MET A 114 7.62 6.87 4.46
CA MET A 114 8.85 7.11 3.69
C MET A 114 8.61 6.85 2.20
N CYS A 115 8.08 5.67 1.84
CA CYS A 115 7.78 5.32 0.46
C CYS A 115 6.66 6.17 -0.15
N SER A 116 5.68 6.57 0.66
CA SER A 116 4.55 7.40 0.20
C SER A 116 4.87 8.89 0.00
N PHE A 117 6.10 9.32 0.29
CA PHE A 117 6.50 10.70 -0.01
C PHE A 117 6.59 10.94 -1.52
N GLY A 118 5.72 11.78 -2.05
CA GLY A 118 5.60 12.03 -3.50
C GLY A 118 4.85 10.90 -4.24
N ASP A 119 3.88 10.27 -3.60
CA ASP A 119 3.03 9.21 -4.13
C ASP A 119 1.95 9.71 -5.11
N TRP A 120 1.25 8.74 -5.70
CA TRP A 120 -0.03 8.91 -6.36
C TRP A 120 -1.14 8.33 -5.50
N VAL A 121 -2.22 9.11 -5.31
CA VAL A 121 -3.38 8.74 -4.50
C VAL A 121 -4.48 8.16 -5.38
N ALA A 122 -5.04 7.01 -5.03
CA ALA A 122 -6.28 6.50 -5.64
C ALA A 122 -7.38 6.36 -4.59
N LEU A 123 -8.59 6.73 -4.99
CA LEU A 123 -9.80 6.69 -4.15
C LEU A 123 -10.91 5.96 -4.88
N SER A 124 -11.56 5.00 -4.24
CA SER A 124 -12.65 4.20 -4.83
C SER A 124 -13.97 4.95 -4.99
N ASP A 125 -14.11 6.07 -4.28
CA ASP A 125 -15.33 6.86 -4.17
C ASP A 125 -15.09 8.33 -4.48
N VAL A 126 -16.19 9.09 -4.59
CA VAL A 126 -16.12 10.54 -4.73
C VAL A 126 -15.34 11.14 -3.57
N CYS A 127 -14.26 11.85 -3.89
CA CYS A 127 -13.42 12.50 -2.89
C CYS A 127 -14.23 13.57 -2.13
N ASP A 128 -14.41 13.38 -0.84
CA ASP A 128 -15.05 14.33 0.05
C ASP A 128 -14.09 15.39 0.60
N GLU A 129 -14.62 16.36 1.34
CA GLU A 129 -13.85 17.46 1.91
C GLU A 129 -12.80 16.97 2.91
N THR A 130 -13.15 16.01 3.78
CA THR A 130 -12.24 15.48 4.82
C THR A 130 -11.07 14.76 4.18
N THR A 131 -11.31 13.91 3.18
CA THR A 131 -10.26 13.25 2.38
C THR A 131 -9.36 14.26 1.68
N ALA A 132 -9.95 15.31 1.07
CA ALA A 132 -9.19 16.36 0.39
C ALA A 132 -8.30 17.17 1.37
N ARG A 133 -8.75 17.42 2.60
CA ARG A 133 -7.94 18.07 3.66
C ARG A 133 -6.71 17.24 4.00
N LEU A 134 -6.86 15.91 4.10
CA LEU A 134 -5.73 15.00 4.31
C LEU A 134 -4.74 15.04 3.15
N ILE A 135 -5.22 14.88 1.90
CA ILE A 135 -4.38 14.92 0.71
C ILE A 135 -3.65 16.27 0.60
N LYS A 136 -4.33 17.38 0.92
CA LYS A 136 -3.75 18.72 0.83
C LYS A 136 -2.50 18.87 1.69
N ARG A 137 -2.47 18.25 2.87
CA ARG A 137 -1.37 18.38 3.84
C ARG A 137 -0.18 17.42 3.60
N GLU A 138 -0.35 16.40 2.77
CA GLU A 138 0.69 15.42 2.45
C GLU A 138 1.44 15.80 1.17
N VAL A 139 2.67 15.31 1.01
CA VAL A 139 3.44 15.46 -0.24
C VAL A 139 3.04 14.32 -1.17
N SER A 140 2.30 14.64 -2.23
CA SER A 140 1.87 13.70 -3.27
C SER A 140 1.91 14.37 -4.64
N ASP A 141 1.96 13.57 -5.71
CA ASP A 141 2.04 14.05 -7.09
C ASP A 141 0.69 14.26 -7.75
N GLY A 142 -0.30 13.49 -7.34
CA GLY A 142 -1.65 13.59 -7.88
C GLY A 142 -2.63 12.63 -7.22
N VAL A 143 -3.89 12.72 -7.68
CA VAL A 143 -5.00 11.90 -7.20
C VAL A 143 -5.89 11.49 -8.36
N ILE A 144 -6.40 10.24 -8.30
CA ILE A 144 -7.44 9.71 -9.17
C ILE A 144 -8.65 9.27 -8.34
N ALA A 145 -9.85 9.63 -8.78
CA ALA A 145 -11.11 9.28 -8.16
C ALA A 145 -12.25 9.29 -9.20
N PRO A 146 -13.40 8.62 -8.95
CA PRO A 146 -14.56 8.68 -9.84
C PRO A 146 -15.24 10.06 -9.84
N GLY A 147 -14.92 10.91 -8.86
CA GLY A 147 -15.45 12.26 -8.75
C GLY A 147 -14.87 13.00 -7.56
N TYR A 148 -15.27 14.25 -7.42
CA TYR A 148 -14.82 15.14 -6.34
C TYR A 148 -16.00 16.03 -5.94
N THR A 149 -16.22 16.22 -4.65
CA THR A 149 -17.15 17.29 -4.22
C THR A 149 -16.56 18.64 -4.61
N GLU A 150 -17.42 19.66 -4.75
CA GLU A 150 -16.98 21.00 -5.12
C GLU A 150 -15.92 21.54 -4.14
N LYS A 151 -16.13 21.32 -2.85
CA LYS A 151 -15.21 21.72 -1.79
C LYS A 151 -13.87 20.99 -1.85
N ALA A 152 -13.91 19.67 -2.07
CA ALA A 152 -12.70 18.86 -2.24
C ALA A 152 -11.88 19.35 -3.46
N LEU A 153 -12.54 19.62 -4.57
CA LEU A 153 -11.89 20.11 -5.77
C LEU A 153 -11.22 21.47 -5.58
N GLU A 154 -11.90 22.39 -4.86
CA GLU A 154 -11.32 23.70 -4.48
C GLU A 154 -10.03 23.53 -3.67
N LEU A 155 -10.08 22.68 -2.63
CA LEU A 155 -8.94 22.40 -1.75
C LEU A 155 -7.74 21.80 -2.50
N LEU A 156 -8.00 20.85 -3.40
CA LEU A 156 -6.96 20.15 -4.15
C LEU A 156 -6.36 21.03 -5.25
N ARG A 157 -7.17 21.86 -5.94
CA ARG A 157 -6.68 22.84 -6.93
C ARG A 157 -5.72 23.86 -6.34
N ALA A 158 -5.90 24.23 -5.08
CA ALA A 158 -5.00 25.16 -4.39
C ALA A 158 -3.64 24.55 -4.00
N LYS A 159 -3.51 23.21 -4.03
CA LYS A 159 -2.27 22.50 -3.70
C LYS A 159 -1.21 22.71 -4.77
N ARG A 160 0.11 22.70 -4.38
CA ARG A 160 1.27 22.89 -5.27
C ARG A 160 1.18 24.19 -6.10
N LYS A 161 0.69 25.28 -5.50
CA LYS A 161 0.50 26.57 -6.20
C LYS A 161 -0.37 26.46 -7.45
N GLY A 162 -1.38 25.59 -7.41
CA GLY A 162 -2.31 25.34 -8.53
C GLY A 162 -1.89 24.25 -9.51
N GLY A 163 -0.73 23.61 -9.30
CA GLY A 163 -0.19 22.61 -10.21
C GLY A 163 -0.39 21.14 -9.77
N TYR A 164 -1.26 20.88 -8.80
CA TYR A 164 -1.54 19.51 -8.35
C TYR A 164 -2.33 18.73 -9.40
N ASN A 165 -1.93 17.49 -9.68
CA ASN A 165 -2.60 16.65 -10.66
C ASN A 165 -3.90 16.08 -10.10
N ILE A 166 -5.02 16.30 -10.77
CA ILE A 166 -6.34 15.81 -10.38
C ILE A 166 -6.97 15.13 -11.60
N VAL A 167 -7.19 13.83 -11.50
CA VAL A 167 -7.76 12.99 -12.56
C VAL A 167 -9.10 12.44 -12.10
N LYS A 168 -10.13 12.60 -12.92
CA LYS A 168 -11.41 11.94 -12.77
C LYS A 168 -11.44 10.76 -13.72
N ILE A 169 -11.82 9.58 -13.23
CA ILE A 169 -11.96 8.34 -13.99
C ILE A 169 -13.45 8.00 -14.17
N ASP A 170 -13.80 7.42 -15.29
CA ASP A 170 -15.11 6.80 -15.48
C ASP A 170 -15.15 5.47 -14.68
N PRO A 171 -15.96 5.36 -13.62
CA PRO A 171 -16.02 4.15 -12.80
C PRO A 171 -16.63 2.95 -13.51
N ASP A 172 -17.43 3.19 -14.56
CA ASP A 172 -18.13 2.16 -15.30
C ASP A 172 -17.32 1.62 -16.50
N PHE A 173 -16.18 2.24 -16.79
CA PHE A 173 -15.29 1.78 -17.85
C PHE A 173 -14.76 0.37 -17.54
N VAL A 174 -14.87 -0.52 -18.53
CA VAL A 174 -14.33 -1.88 -18.52
C VAL A 174 -13.29 -1.98 -19.63
N PRO A 175 -12.05 -2.37 -19.32
CA PRO A 175 -11.00 -2.58 -20.32
C PRO A 175 -11.38 -3.74 -21.27
N GLU A 176 -10.71 -3.78 -22.43
CA GLU A 176 -10.90 -4.90 -23.37
C GLU A 176 -10.47 -6.24 -22.77
N GLU A 177 -11.00 -7.34 -23.33
CA GLU A 177 -10.66 -8.71 -22.89
C GLU A 177 -9.18 -9.07 -23.09
N LYS A 178 -8.50 -8.36 -23.98
CA LYS A 178 -7.08 -8.57 -24.31
C LYS A 178 -6.27 -7.33 -24.06
N GLU A 179 -5.10 -7.53 -23.53
CA GLU A 179 -4.09 -6.49 -23.36
C GLU A 179 -2.79 -6.83 -24.08
N THR A 180 -2.07 -5.82 -24.51
CA THR A 180 -0.82 -5.97 -25.26
C THR A 180 0.31 -5.19 -24.61
N LYS A 181 1.52 -5.77 -24.68
CA LYS A 181 2.77 -5.12 -24.27
C LYS A 181 3.83 -5.33 -25.34
N GLN A 182 4.63 -4.31 -25.62
CA GLN A 182 5.73 -4.41 -26.58
C GLN A 182 7.09 -4.42 -25.88
N VAL A 183 7.93 -5.38 -26.23
CA VAL A 183 9.30 -5.48 -25.78
C VAL A 183 10.20 -5.77 -26.97
N PHE A 184 11.15 -4.92 -27.26
CA PHE A 184 12.07 -5.04 -28.39
C PHE A 184 11.35 -5.22 -29.73
N GLY A 185 10.23 -4.51 -29.94
CA GLY A 185 9.41 -4.61 -31.16
C GLY A 185 8.51 -5.86 -31.26
N ILE A 186 8.61 -6.80 -30.33
CA ILE A 186 7.73 -7.98 -30.25
C ILE A 186 6.53 -7.62 -29.39
N THR A 187 5.35 -7.87 -29.92
CA THR A 187 4.08 -7.67 -29.20
C THR A 187 3.71 -8.96 -28.45
N PHE A 188 3.51 -8.83 -27.16
CA PHE A 188 2.92 -9.84 -26.29
C PHE A 188 1.43 -9.54 -26.16
N GLU A 189 0.58 -10.53 -26.35
CA GLU A 189 -0.87 -10.44 -26.15
C GLU A 189 -1.29 -11.47 -25.11
N GLN A 190 -2.14 -11.06 -24.16
CA GLN A 190 -2.72 -11.94 -23.15
C GLN A 190 -4.15 -11.49 -22.82
N GLY A 191 -4.91 -12.34 -22.14
CA GLY A 191 -6.19 -11.95 -21.56
C GLY A 191 -5.97 -10.93 -20.44
N HIS A 192 -6.84 -9.92 -20.33
CA HIS A 192 -6.86 -9.02 -19.19
C HIS A 192 -7.14 -9.79 -17.90
N ASN A 193 -6.47 -9.42 -16.81
CA ASN A 193 -6.62 -10.15 -15.54
C ASN A 193 -7.92 -9.78 -14.81
N PHE A 194 -9.04 -10.32 -15.26
CA PHE A 194 -10.35 -10.21 -14.61
C PHE A 194 -10.57 -11.21 -13.47
N PHE A 195 -9.53 -11.96 -13.09
CA PHE A 195 -9.64 -12.92 -11.99
C PHE A 195 -10.07 -12.23 -10.70
N ARG A 196 -11.19 -12.67 -10.13
CA ARG A 196 -11.77 -12.09 -8.92
C ARG A 196 -11.17 -12.74 -7.67
N ILE A 197 -10.70 -11.92 -6.76
CA ILE A 197 -10.19 -12.34 -5.45
C ILE A 197 -11.28 -12.09 -4.43
N ASP A 198 -11.91 -13.16 -3.94
CA ASP A 198 -12.96 -13.08 -2.93
C ASP A 198 -12.79 -14.18 -1.86
N ARG A 199 -13.77 -14.29 -0.97
CA ARG A 199 -13.77 -15.26 0.13
C ARG A 199 -13.64 -16.72 -0.34
N GLU A 200 -14.24 -17.09 -1.47
CA GLU A 200 -14.23 -18.46 -1.96
C GLU A 200 -12.82 -18.93 -2.27
N LEU A 201 -11.96 -18.02 -2.71
CA LEU A 201 -10.54 -18.27 -2.97
C LEU A 201 -9.79 -18.79 -1.73
N LEU A 202 -10.26 -18.48 -0.53
CA LEU A 202 -9.64 -18.84 0.75
C LEU A 202 -10.23 -20.13 1.35
N SER A 203 -11.10 -20.84 0.64
CA SER A 203 -11.81 -22.02 1.15
C SER A 203 -10.92 -23.26 1.34
N ASN A 204 -9.82 -23.35 0.61
CA ASN A 204 -8.89 -24.49 0.69
C ASN A 204 -7.84 -24.32 1.80
N VAL A 205 -8.26 -24.43 3.06
CA VAL A 205 -7.34 -24.38 4.20
C VAL A 205 -6.60 -25.71 4.34
N VAL A 206 -5.26 -25.68 4.20
CA VAL A 206 -4.40 -26.88 4.13
C VAL A 206 -3.75 -27.26 5.46
N THR A 207 -3.70 -26.36 6.45
CA THR A 207 -3.13 -26.60 7.79
C THR A 207 -4.08 -27.35 8.72
N GLU A 208 -3.58 -27.87 9.86
CA GLU A 208 -4.40 -28.51 10.91
C GLU A 208 -5.40 -27.53 11.52
N LYS A 209 -4.93 -26.33 11.90
CA LYS A 209 -5.80 -25.24 12.33
C LYS A 209 -6.59 -24.73 11.13
N LYS A 210 -7.93 -24.79 11.24
CA LYS A 210 -8.86 -24.40 10.15
C LYS A 210 -9.54 -23.06 10.37
N ASP A 211 -9.33 -22.45 11.52
CA ASP A 211 -10.01 -21.21 11.88
C ASP A 211 -9.50 -20.06 11.02
N LEU A 212 -10.44 -19.37 10.34
CA LEU A 212 -10.20 -18.21 9.50
C LEU A 212 -11.30 -17.18 9.79
N PRO A 213 -11.13 -16.35 10.84
CA PRO A 213 -12.14 -15.37 11.25
C PRO A 213 -12.35 -14.29 10.17
N GLU A 214 -13.47 -13.58 10.23
CA GLU A 214 -13.89 -12.59 9.24
C GLU A 214 -12.83 -11.48 9.03
N GLU A 215 -12.18 -11.05 10.10
CA GLU A 215 -11.11 -10.06 10.04
C GLU A 215 -9.91 -10.58 9.25
N ALA A 216 -9.56 -11.84 9.45
CA ALA A 216 -8.46 -12.47 8.71
C ALA A 216 -8.82 -12.66 7.23
N VAL A 217 -10.07 -13.05 6.92
CA VAL A 217 -10.55 -13.13 5.53
C VAL A 217 -10.47 -11.78 4.85
N ARG A 218 -10.98 -10.71 5.49
CA ARG A 218 -10.87 -9.35 4.99
C ARG A 218 -9.41 -8.97 4.71
N ASP A 219 -8.53 -9.21 5.67
CA ASP A 219 -7.12 -8.79 5.59
C ASP A 219 -6.34 -9.61 4.55
N LEU A 220 -6.63 -10.91 4.39
CA LEU A 220 -6.09 -11.72 3.29
C LEU A 220 -6.57 -11.22 1.93
N ILE A 221 -7.84 -10.84 1.79
CA ILE A 221 -8.38 -10.24 0.54
C ILE A 221 -7.66 -8.91 0.25
N VAL A 222 -7.51 -8.02 1.24
CA VAL A 222 -6.73 -6.78 1.09
C VAL A 222 -5.32 -7.09 0.63
N SER A 223 -4.65 -8.06 1.23
CA SER A 223 -3.30 -8.48 0.88
C SER A 223 -3.23 -8.98 -0.57
N LEU A 224 -4.08 -9.94 -0.96
CA LEU A 224 -4.04 -10.56 -2.28
C LEU A 224 -4.43 -9.58 -3.41
N ILE A 225 -5.44 -8.72 -3.21
CA ILE A 225 -5.77 -7.68 -4.19
C ILE A 225 -4.63 -6.67 -4.31
N THR A 226 -3.97 -6.29 -3.20
CA THR A 226 -2.78 -5.44 -3.25
C THR A 226 -1.68 -6.08 -4.10
N LEU A 227 -1.45 -7.39 -3.95
CA LEU A 227 -0.43 -8.13 -4.71
C LEU A 227 -0.74 -8.25 -6.19
N LYS A 228 -2.02 -8.37 -6.58
CA LYS A 228 -2.44 -8.41 -7.98
C LYS A 228 -1.96 -7.20 -8.78
N TYR A 229 -1.71 -6.06 -8.12
CA TYR A 229 -1.23 -4.81 -8.71
C TYR A 229 0.18 -4.43 -8.25
N THR A 230 0.94 -5.38 -7.70
CA THR A 230 2.31 -5.18 -7.20
C THR A 230 3.32 -5.91 -8.08
N GLN A 231 4.40 -5.25 -8.48
CA GLN A 231 5.47 -5.86 -9.27
C GLN A 231 6.05 -7.10 -8.58
N SER A 232 6.07 -8.22 -9.30
CA SER A 232 6.52 -9.52 -8.78
C SER A 232 8.05 -9.60 -8.67
N ASN A 233 8.59 -10.47 -7.81
CA ASN A 233 7.89 -11.20 -6.75
C ASN A 233 7.36 -10.23 -5.70
N SER A 234 6.20 -10.52 -5.16
CA SER A 234 5.58 -9.67 -4.15
C SER A 234 4.98 -10.45 -2.98
N VAL A 235 5.06 -9.87 -1.78
CA VAL A 235 4.48 -10.35 -0.53
C VAL A 235 3.87 -9.16 0.20
N CYS A 236 2.68 -9.34 0.77
CA CYS A 236 1.98 -8.30 1.49
C CYS A 236 1.51 -8.79 2.86
N PHE A 237 1.83 -8.03 3.89
CA PHE A 237 1.30 -8.19 5.23
C PHE A 237 0.11 -7.25 5.40
N ALA A 238 -0.99 -7.74 5.96
CA ALA A 238 -2.20 -6.95 6.19
C ALA A 238 -2.73 -7.14 7.61
N TYR A 239 -3.32 -6.07 8.15
CA TYR A 239 -3.90 -6.05 9.48
C TYR A 239 -4.97 -4.96 9.55
N ASP A 240 -6.11 -5.27 10.15
CA ASP A 240 -7.23 -4.35 10.38
C ASP A 240 -7.67 -3.57 9.13
N GLY A 241 -7.82 -4.27 8.00
CA GLY A 241 -8.28 -3.69 6.73
C GLY A 241 -7.22 -2.88 5.97
N GLN A 242 -5.95 -3.06 6.27
CA GLN A 242 -4.84 -2.27 5.75
C GLN A 242 -3.65 -3.15 5.37
N ALA A 243 -3.07 -2.95 4.19
CA ALA A 243 -1.77 -3.49 3.84
C ALA A 243 -0.69 -2.76 4.65
N ILE A 244 -0.06 -3.44 5.61
CA ILE A 244 0.89 -2.85 6.57
C ILE A 244 2.35 -3.01 6.18
N GLY A 245 2.64 -3.84 5.18
CA GLY A 245 3.98 -4.01 4.64
C GLY A 245 3.94 -4.68 3.28
N VAL A 246 4.41 -3.99 2.24
CA VAL A 246 4.46 -4.50 0.86
C VAL A 246 5.91 -4.64 0.42
N GLY A 247 6.30 -5.86 0.07
CA GLY A 247 7.55 -6.15 -0.62
C GLY A 247 7.28 -6.36 -2.11
N ALA A 248 7.98 -5.64 -2.97
CA ALA A 248 7.75 -5.62 -4.41
C ALA A 248 9.04 -5.81 -5.20
N GLY A 249 8.95 -6.43 -6.38
CA GLY A 249 10.01 -6.46 -7.39
C GLY A 249 11.28 -7.21 -6.98
N GLN A 250 11.19 -8.18 -6.06
CA GLN A 250 12.35 -8.94 -5.61
C GLN A 250 12.52 -10.23 -6.41
N GLN A 251 13.78 -10.57 -6.78
CA GLN A 251 14.07 -11.81 -7.49
C GLN A 251 13.99 -13.05 -6.59
N SER A 252 14.12 -12.88 -5.27
CA SER A 252 14.01 -13.96 -4.30
C SER A 252 12.77 -13.80 -3.41
N ARG A 253 11.98 -14.88 -3.26
CA ARG A 253 10.78 -14.88 -2.40
C ARG A 253 11.12 -14.52 -0.96
N VAL A 254 12.18 -15.10 -0.39
CA VAL A 254 12.56 -14.82 1.00
C VAL A 254 13.02 -13.37 1.20
N HIS A 255 13.69 -12.75 0.21
CA HIS A 255 14.02 -11.31 0.29
C HIS A 255 12.76 -10.45 0.27
N CYS A 256 11.77 -10.85 -0.54
CA CYS A 256 10.49 -10.16 -0.60
C CYS A 256 9.75 -10.23 0.74
N THR A 257 9.70 -11.43 1.35
CA THR A 257 9.09 -11.65 2.67
C THR A 257 9.80 -10.85 3.78
N ARG A 258 11.15 -10.78 3.72
CA ARG A 258 11.94 -9.96 4.66
C ARG A 258 11.64 -8.47 4.51
N LEU A 259 11.56 -7.98 3.28
CA LEU A 259 11.24 -6.57 3.00
C LEU A 259 9.84 -6.21 3.49
N ALA A 260 8.83 -7.00 3.11
CA ALA A 260 7.45 -6.79 3.55
C ALA A 260 7.32 -6.86 5.08
N GLY A 261 7.92 -7.88 5.71
CA GLY A 261 7.91 -8.04 7.15
C GLY A 261 8.64 -6.91 7.89
N GLY A 262 9.78 -6.43 7.39
CA GLY A 262 10.48 -5.28 7.97
C GLY A 262 9.64 -4.00 7.96
N LYS A 263 8.91 -3.75 6.86
CA LYS A 263 7.96 -2.63 6.77
C LYS A 263 6.79 -2.79 7.74
N ALA A 264 6.22 -3.99 7.86
CA ALA A 264 5.16 -4.30 8.83
C ALA A 264 5.65 -4.11 10.28
N ASP A 265 6.84 -4.57 10.61
CA ASP A 265 7.47 -4.35 11.91
C ASP A 265 7.59 -2.85 12.21
N THR A 266 8.10 -2.06 11.26
CA THR A 266 8.21 -0.60 11.38
C THR A 266 6.85 0.07 11.58
N TRP A 267 5.81 -0.39 10.86
CA TRP A 267 4.45 0.14 11.04
C TRP A 267 3.92 -0.08 12.47
N PHE A 268 4.15 -1.26 13.06
CA PHE A 268 3.79 -1.52 14.46
C PHE A 268 4.63 -0.70 15.43
N LEU A 269 5.95 -0.64 15.23
CA LEU A 269 6.88 0.08 16.10
C LEU A 269 6.58 1.60 16.11
N ARG A 270 6.09 2.18 15.01
CA ARG A 270 5.65 3.58 14.97
C ARG A 270 4.49 3.87 15.94
N GLN A 271 3.73 2.85 16.35
CA GLN A 271 2.62 2.97 17.30
C GLN A 271 3.05 2.68 18.75
N HIS A 272 4.32 2.37 19.00
CA HIS A 272 4.86 2.20 20.33
C HIS A 272 4.98 3.54 21.06
N GLU A 273 4.73 3.55 22.38
CA GLU A 273 4.70 4.77 23.19
C GLU A 273 6.00 5.58 23.10
N LYS A 274 7.17 4.95 23.06
CA LYS A 274 8.46 5.63 22.89
C LYS A 274 8.51 6.43 21.58
N VAL A 275 7.89 5.96 20.51
CA VAL A 275 7.86 6.66 19.21
C VAL A 275 6.78 7.75 19.21
N LEU A 276 5.58 7.45 19.71
CA LEU A 276 4.45 8.40 19.75
C LEU A 276 4.75 9.61 20.66
N ASN A 277 5.62 9.45 21.66
CA ASN A 277 5.98 10.48 22.63
C ASN A 277 7.35 11.11 22.37
N LEU A 278 7.94 10.93 21.18
CA LEU A 278 9.20 11.60 20.82
C LEU A 278 9.05 13.12 20.96
N PRO A 279 9.94 13.78 21.72
CA PRO A 279 9.81 15.19 22.07
C PRO A 279 10.30 16.09 20.93
N PHE A 280 9.64 16.01 19.77
CA PHE A 280 9.99 16.80 18.60
C PHE A 280 9.94 18.30 18.87
N ARG A 281 10.81 19.05 18.22
CA ARG A 281 10.71 20.50 18.13
C ARG A 281 9.50 20.90 17.30
N ASP A 282 8.85 22.00 17.66
CA ASP A 282 7.63 22.48 16.99
C ASP A 282 7.88 22.94 15.55
N ASP A 283 9.11 23.40 15.26
CA ASP A 283 9.52 23.86 13.93
C ASP A 283 9.84 22.71 12.95
N LEU A 284 9.87 21.46 13.41
CA LEU A 284 10.16 20.30 12.57
C LEU A 284 8.91 19.85 11.80
N GLY A 285 8.99 19.90 10.46
CA GLY A 285 7.91 19.46 9.57
C GLY A 285 7.67 17.94 9.59
N ARG A 286 6.48 17.51 9.16
CA ARG A 286 6.14 16.07 9.10
C ARG A 286 7.14 15.23 8.32
N PRO A 287 7.61 15.61 7.11
CA PRO A 287 8.59 14.80 6.39
C PRO A 287 9.89 14.58 7.18
N ASP A 288 10.36 15.62 7.87
CA ASP A 288 11.57 15.51 8.69
C ASP A 288 11.32 14.62 9.92
N ARG A 289 10.13 14.73 10.55
CA ARG A 289 9.73 13.82 11.64
C ARG A 289 9.67 12.37 11.16
N ASP A 290 9.16 12.11 9.96
CA ASP A 290 9.15 10.75 9.38
C ASP A 290 10.56 10.18 9.21
N ASN A 291 11.51 10.98 8.69
CA ASN A 291 12.91 10.58 8.57
C ASN A 291 13.55 10.28 9.94
N VAL A 292 13.29 11.13 10.92
CA VAL A 292 13.84 10.94 12.28
C VAL A 292 13.22 9.73 12.97
N ILE A 293 11.93 9.47 12.79
CA ILE A 293 11.27 8.26 13.32
C ILE A 293 11.87 7.01 12.67
N ASP A 294 12.11 7.05 11.37
CA ASP A 294 12.74 5.91 10.66
C ASP A 294 14.15 5.64 11.21
N ALA A 295 14.99 6.69 11.36
CA ALA A 295 16.31 6.56 11.95
C ALA A 295 16.27 6.09 13.42
N TYR A 296 15.27 6.52 14.19
CA TYR A 296 15.09 6.11 15.58
C TYR A 296 14.73 4.64 15.74
N ILE A 297 13.90 4.10 14.82
CA ILE A 297 13.47 2.70 14.83
C ILE A 297 14.56 1.81 14.19
N ASN A 298 14.99 2.13 12.96
CA ASN A 298 15.79 1.25 12.13
C ASN A 298 17.30 1.40 12.34
N LYS A 299 17.77 2.52 12.95
CA LYS A 299 19.19 2.76 13.31
C LYS A 299 20.16 2.63 12.11
N ASN A 300 19.66 2.89 10.90
CA ASN A 300 20.43 2.66 9.67
C ASN A 300 21.38 3.80 9.30
N GLU A 301 21.22 4.98 9.93
CA GLU A 301 21.88 6.22 9.56
C GLU A 301 22.46 6.94 10.80
N GLU A 302 22.41 8.28 10.79
CA GLU A 302 22.88 9.09 11.92
C GLU A 302 22.06 8.73 13.17
N ASP A 303 22.77 8.42 14.26
CA ASP A 303 22.13 8.18 15.56
C ASP A 303 21.45 9.46 16.06
N CYS A 304 20.15 9.57 15.83
CA CYS A 304 19.35 10.75 16.20
C CYS A 304 19.29 11.01 17.71
N CYS A 305 19.70 10.05 18.55
CA CYS A 305 19.78 10.18 20.00
C CYS A 305 21.18 10.59 20.51
N ALA A 306 22.20 10.65 19.63
CA ALA A 306 23.55 10.98 20.02
C ALA A 306 23.71 12.45 20.47
N GLU A 307 24.63 12.70 21.40
CA GLU A 307 24.96 14.07 21.82
C GLU A 307 25.51 14.90 20.64
N GLY A 308 25.01 16.13 20.49
CA GLY A 308 25.30 16.99 19.33
C GLY A 308 24.42 16.73 18.11
N VAL A 309 23.61 15.68 18.12
CA VAL A 309 22.67 15.32 17.03
C VAL A 309 21.22 15.52 17.47
N TRP A 310 20.83 15.00 18.63
CA TRP A 310 19.45 15.06 19.10
C TRP A 310 18.88 16.49 19.17
N GLN A 311 19.73 17.48 19.47
CA GLN A 311 19.35 18.90 19.55
C GLN A 311 18.80 19.46 18.22
N LYS A 312 19.11 18.81 17.10
CA LYS A 312 18.58 19.19 15.78
C LYS A 312 17.07 18.89 15.66
N TYR A 313 16.60 17.86 16.36
CA TYR A 313 15.29 17.27 16.15
C TYR A 313 14.36 17.37 17.36
N PHE A 314 14.93 17.35 18.57
CA PHE A 314 14.18 17.20 19.80
C PHE A 314 14.40 18.38 20.78
N THR A 315 13.43 18.60 21.65
CA THR A 315 13.47 19.58 22.73
C THR A 315 14.25 19.06 23.95
N ARG A 316 14.40 17.75 24.07
CA ARG A 316 15.22 17.04 25.07
C ARG A 316 15.72 15.73 24.47
N GLN A 317 16.81 15.18 24.97
CA GLN A 317 17.35 13.92 24.51
C GLN A 317 16.33 12.79 24.75
N PRO A 318 15.92 12.05 23.71
CA PRO A 318 15.00 10.91 23.87
C PRO A 318 15.76 9.70 24.42
N GLU A 319 15.05 8.82 25.11
CA GLU A 319 15.55 7.49 25.43
C GLU A 319 15.70 6.67 24.16
N ARG A 320 16.70 5.79 24.09
CA ARG A 320 16.88 4.89 22.96
C ARG A 320 15.79 3.81 22.96
N PHE A 321 15.35 3.42 21.79
CA PHE A 321 14.48 2.26 21.59
C PHE A 321 15.37 1.07 21.19
N THR A 322 15.74 0.23 22.16
CA THR A 322 16.71 -0.85 21.95
C THR A 322 16.12 -1.99 21.11
N ASP A 323 16.99 -2.83 20.53
CA ASP A 323 16.54 -3.99 19.73
C ASP A 323 15.77 -4.99 20.57
N GLU A 324 16.17 -5.16 21.83
CA GLU A 324 15.49 -6.01 22.81
C GLU A 324 14.07 -5.53 23.10
N GLU A 325 13.90 -4.21 23.30
CA GLU A 325 12.58 -3.63 23.54
C GLU A 325 11.69 -3.71 22.29
N GLN A 326 12.25 -3.44 21.10
CA GLN A 326 11.54 -3.59 19.85
C GLN A 326 11.10 -5.05 19.66
N ARG A 327 12.02 -6.01 19.85
CA ARG A 327 11.68 -7.43 19.72
C ARG A 327 10.62 -7.86 20.73
N ALA A 328 10.77 -7.46 21.99
CA ALA A 328 9.79 -7.77 23.04
C ALA A 328 8.38 -7.24 22.69
N TYR A 329 8.28 -6.05 22.08
CA TYR A 329 7.01 -5.51 21.61
C TYR A 329 6.46 -6.29 20.41
N LEU A 330 7.29 -6.57 19.40
CA LEU A 330 6.89 -7.34 18.23
C LEU A 330 6.46 -8.77 18.57
N ASP A 331 7.05 -9.38 19.58
CA ASP A 331 6.68 -10.72 20.06
C ASP A 331 5.29 -10.79 20.72
N THR A 332 4.70 -9.64 21.05
CA THR A 332 3.31 -9.58 21.56
C THR A 332 2.26 -9.57 20.45
N LEU A 333 2.68 -9.35 19.18
CA LEU A 333 1.77 -9.21 18.06
C LEU A 333 1.22 -10.56 17.60
N THR A 334 -0.03 -10.54 17.16
CA THR A 334 -0.74 -11.70 16.62
C THR A 334 -1.85 -11.24 15.68
N GLY A 335 -2.41 -12.17 14.90
CA GLY A 335 -3.57 -11.88 14.04
C GLY A 335 -3.21 -11.21 12.70
N VAL A 336 -1.93 -11.03 12.39
CA VAL A 336 -1.50 -10.48 11.11
C VAL A 336 -1.75 -11.50 10.00
N SER A 337 -2.22 -11.02 8.84
CA SER A 337 -2.42 -11.78 7.61
C SER A 337 -1.27 -11.55 6.64
N CYS A 338 -0.88 -12.59 5.91
CA CYS A 338 0.19 -12.52 4.90
C CYS A 338 -0.26 -13.19 3.60
N GLY A 339 -0.24 -12.44 2.49
CA GLY A 339 -0.42 -12.97 1.14
C GLY A 339 0.89 -13.05 0.38
N SER A 340 0.97 -13.98 -0.57
CA SER A 340 2.07 -14.12 -1.51
C SER A 340 1.55 -14.30 -2.93
N ASP A 341 2.13 -13.62 -3.91
CA ASP A 341 1.73 -13.70 -5.33
C ASP A 341 2.12 -15.04 -5.99
N ALA A 342 2.98 -15.84 -5.35
CA ALA A 342 3.31 -17.21 -5.73
C ALA A 342 3.64 -18.06 -4.48
N PHE A 343 3.84 -19.37 -4.68
CA PHE A 343 4.12 -20.29 -3.59
C PHE A 343 5.41 -19.95 -2.82
N PHE A 344 5.44 -20.32 -1.56
CA PHE A 344 6.68 -20.30 -0.75
C PHE A 344 7.55 -21.50 -1.10
N PRO A 345 8.76 -21.29 -1.67
CA PRO A 345 9.62 -22.41 -2.01
C PRO A 345 10.23 -23.12 -0.79
N PHE A 346 10.28 -22.41 0.36
CA PHE A 346 10.86 -22.90 1.60
C PHE A 346 10.12 -22.34 2.82
N TYR A 347 10.17 -23.07 3.93
CA TYR A 347 9.53 -22.72 5.20
C TYR A 347 10.15 -21.50 5.92
N ASP A 348 11.34 -21.03 5.50
CA ASP A 348 11.95 -19.80 6.03
C ASP A 348 11.09 -18.55 5.80
N ASN A 349 10.28 -18.54 4.75
CA ASN A 349 9.27 -17.50 4.52
C ASN A 349 8.21 -17.48 5.62
N VAL A 350 7.72 -18.67 6.04
CA VAL A 350 6.76 -18.80 7.13
C VAL A 350 7.37 -18.35 8.46
N GLN A 351 8.61 -18.77 8.75
CA GLN A 351 9.33 -18.34 9.96
C GLN A 351 9.50 -16.82 10.01
N ARG A 352 9.89 -16.20 8.86
CA ARG A 352 9.99 -14.74 8.80
C ARG A 352 8.63 -14.05 9.01
N ALA A 353 7.58 -14.57 8.41
CA ALA A 353 6.23 -14.04 8.58
C ALA A 353 5.77 -14.15 10.04
N ALA A 354 5.97 -15.29 10.68
CA ALA A 354 5.63 -15.51 12.08
C ALA A 354 6.31 -14.51 13.02
N ALA A 355 7.55 -14.12 12.76
CA ALA A 355 8.29 -13.13 13.54
C ALA A 355 7.66 -11.72 13.51
N SER A 356 6.73 -11.45 12.62
CA SER A 356 5.92 -10.21 12.54
C SER A 356 4.46 -10.42 12.96
N GLY A 357 4.16 -11.44 13.76
CA GLY A 357 2.83 -11.70 14.30
C GLY A 357 1.84 -12.35 13.34
N VAL A 358 2.30 -12.91 12.22
CA VAL A 358 1.43 -13.56 11.23
C VAL A 358 0.77 -14.80 11.81
N SER A 359 -0.55 -14.86 11.73
CA SER A 359 -1.41 -15.96 12.14
C SER A 359 -2.14 -16.61 10.96
N TYR A 360 -2.19 -15.92 9.82
CA TYR A 360 -2.94 -16.35 8.63
C TYR A 360 -2.10 -16.11 7.37
N ILE A 361 -2.03 -17.13 6.50
CA ILE A 361 -1.29 -17.06 5.23
C ILE A 361 -2.20 -17.50 4.08
N ALA A 362 -2.12 -16.79 2.95
CA ALA A 362 -2.70 -17.23 1.67
C ALA A 362 -1.66 -17.15 0.56
N GLU A 363 -1.50 -18.25 -0.17
CA GLU A 363 -0.58 -18.37 -1.30
C GLU A 363 -1.06 -19.44 -2.27
N PRO A 364 -0.57 -19.51 -3.51
CA PRO A 364 -1.11 -20.45 -4.52
C PRO A 364 -0.96 -21.94 -4.20
N GLY A 365 0.07 -22.35 -3.47
CA GLY A 365 0.49 -23.74 -3.41
C GLY A 365 1.19 -24.20 -4.72
N GLY A 366 1.52 -25.47 -4.81
CA GLY A 366 2.13 -26.08 -5.99
C GLY A 366 3.66 -26.17 -5.95
N SER A 367 4.27 -25.91 -4.80
CA SER A 367 5.70 -26.19 -4.57
C SER A 367 5.92 -27.69 -4.31
N ILE A 368 7.05 -28.21 -4.76
CA ILE A 368 7.51 -29.58 -4.41
C ILE A 368 7.68 -29.74 -2.87
N ARG A 369 7.79 -28.62 -2.15
CA ARG A 369 8.02 -28.58 -0.70
C ARG A 369 6.83 -28.02 0.08
N ASP A 370 5.63 -28.08 -0.46
CA ASP A 370 4.41 -27.63 0.22
C ASP A 370 4.21 -28.35 1.56
N ASP A 371 4.56 -29.65 1.65
CA ASP A 371 4.52 -30.44 2.87
C ASP A 371 5.35 -29.82 4.00
N LEU A 372 6.56 -29.35 3.71
CA LEU A 372 7.45 -28.71 4.69
C LEU A 372 6.95 -27.32 5.10
N VAL A 373 6.33 -26.60 4.17
CA VAL A 373 5.75 -25.27 4.41
C VAL A 373 4.52 -25.42 5.33
N ILE A 374 3.63 -26.38 5.03
CA ILE A 374 2.43 -26.70 5.84
C ILE A 374 2.85 -27.18 7.23
N ASP A 375 3.83 -28.10 7.34
CA ASP A 375 4.34 -28.57 8.63
C ASP A 375 4.88 -27.43 9.50
N CYS A 376 5.60 -26.48 8.89
CA CYS A 376 6.07 -25.29 9.60
C CYS A 376 4.90 -24.41 10.10
N CYS A 377 3.87 -24.21 9.29
CA CYS A 377 2.65 -23.50 9.69
C CYS A 377 1.96 -24.18 10.86
N ASN A 378 1.82 -25.52 10.82
CA ASN A 378 1.22 -26.32 11.90
C ASN A 378 2.00 -26.17 13.22
N LYS A 379 3.33 -26.25 13.17
CA LYS A 379 4.20 -26.06 14.35
C LYS A 379 4.10 -24.68 14.98
N LEU A 380 3.83 -23.66 14.16
CA LEU A 380 3.70 -22.27 14.60
C LEU A 380 2.24 -21.86 14.87
N GLY A 381 1.27 -22.77 14.70
CA GLY A 381 -0.14 -22.49 14.92
C GLY A 381 -0.76 -21.51 13.91
N ILE A 382 -0.17 -21.43 12.71
CA ILE A 382 -0.62 -20.55 11.60
C ILE A 382 -1.65 -21.28 10.76
N THR A 383 -2.75 -20.62 10.40
CA THR A 383 -3.73 -21.09 9.42
C THR A 383 -3.27 -20.69 8.03
N MET A 384 -3.16 -21.66 7.10
CA MET A 384 -2.78 -21.41 5.71
C MET A 384 -3.85 -21.90 4.74
N ALA A 385 -4.19 -21.05 3.77
CA ALA A 385 -5.07 -21.37 2.64
C ALA A 385 -4.28 -21.37 1.32
N PHE A 386 -4.51 -22.38 0.47
CA PHE A 386 -4.00 -22.41 -0.89
C PHE A 386 -5.03 -21.85 -1.86
N THR A 387 -4.67 -20.77 -2.55
CA THR A 387 -5.54 -20.10 -3.50
C THR A 387 -5.59 -20.79 -4.87
N GLY A 388 -4.60 -21.60 -5.21
CA GLY A 388 -4.47 -22.23 -6.54
C GLY A 388 -4.19 -21.23 -7.68
N MET A 389 -4.09 -19.92 -7.39
CA MET A 389 -3.93 -18.87 -8.39
C MET A 389 -2.71 -18.01 -8.13
N ARG A 390 -1.78 -18.00 -9.09
CA ARG A 390 -0.61 -17.11 -9.11
C ARG A 390 -1.03 -15.70 -9.53
N LEU A 391 -0.52 -14.67 -8.83
CA LEU A 391 -0.91 -13.28 -9.04
C LEU A 391 0.26 -12.42 -9.60
N PHE A 392 1.08 -12.96 -10.49
CA PHE A 392 2.20 -12.21 -11.05
C PHE A 392 1.74 -10.96 -11.83
N HIS A 393 2.45 -9.88 -11.59
CA HIS A 393 2.29 -8.59 -12.26
C HIS A 393 3.66 -8.10 -12.77
N HIS A 394 3.75 -7.86 -14.09
CA HIS A 394 4.99 -7.44 -14.76
C HIS A 394 4.78 -6.31 -15.76
#